data_dd380192a178af0acf6da98625ac3795
#
_entry.id   dd380192a178af0acf6da98625ac3795
#
_cell.length_a   1.000
_cell.length_b   1.000
_cell.length_c   1.000
_cell.angle_alpha   90.00
_cell.angle_beta   90.00
_cell.angle_gamma   90.00
#
_symmetry.space_group_name_H-M   'P 1'
#
loop_
_entity.id
_entity.type
_entity.pdbx_description
1 polymer ?
#
loop_
_entity_poly.entity_id
_entity_poly.type
_entity_poly.pdbx_seq_one_letter_code
_entity_poly.pdbx_strand_id
1 'polypeptide(L)'
;MTTNNIIVLCAFIAYMIIMIVIGFVCSKGNKNNEDYFLGGRTLGSWTAAMSAQASDMSGWLLMGLPGAVYLAGTGEAWIAVGLLIGTILNWYIVSARLRKYTIVAGNSLTIPSFFKNRYRDHKNIIKIVSASIIAVFFTVYTASAFSSGAKLFATLFSDSASGDENYNQVYVIGLIVAAVVILVYTFMGGFKAVCTTDLIQGLMMIVAILSVPVLAYAILTFDTSFSSALAAKGVEQPAQFLNFFVNGDGTPVSAVSIISNLAWGLGYFGMPHILVRFMAVKSNEEIKKSRKIAVVWVIISLTASCLIGLIARGYLTAQLDDATSESVFIRTIQQLFSGNGVLIFIGGIFLCGILAAIMSTADSQLLVTASAVSEDLYKGAVKKNASEKSSLLVGKIAVAVVAVIAFFIALNPKSSIMGLVSDAWAGFGSAFGPVVLLALFWKRSTLSGAISGMATGALTVIIWDYIPLVNGQTLYAATNLYSLVVGFGLALIVNVIVSLLSKKPSKEIIDEFDSIKNIEV
;
A
#
# COMPACT_ATOMS: atom_id res chain seq x y z
N MET A 1 16.84 24.82 -14.54
CA MET A 1 15.37 24.71 -14.35
C MET A 1 14.67 25.61 -15.35
N THR A 2 13.75 25.09 -16.12
CA THR A 2 12.93 25.86 -17.05
C THR A 2 11.81 26.60 -16.30
N THR A 3 11.20 27.62 -16.93
CA THR A 3 10.02 28.33 -16.38
C THR A 3 8.89 27.33 -16.05
N ASN A 4 8.70 26.32 -16.89
CA ASN A 4 7.69 25.28 -16.69
C ASN A 4 7.94 24.47 -15.40
N ASN A 5 9.19 24.11 -15.13
CA ASN A 5 9.59 23.40 -13.92
C ASN A 5 9.30 24.23 -12.65
N ILE A 6 9.52 25.55 -12.71
CA ILE A 6 9.22 26.45 -11.59
C ILE A 6 7.72 26.50 -11.32
N ILE A 7 6.87 26.55 -12.36
CA ILE A 7 5.42 26.56 -12.20
C ILE A 7 4.91 25.27 -11.55
N VAL A 8 5.41 24.11 -11.98
CA VAL A 8 5.06 22.82 -11.35
C VAL A 8 5.53 22.78 -9.90
N LEU A 9 6.74 23.27 -9.60
CA LEU A 9 7.26 23.34 -8.24
C LEU A 9 6.41 24.26 -7.34
N CYS A 10 5.88 25.37 -7.87
CA CYS A 10 4.93 26.21 -7.12
C CYS A 10 3.66 25.47 -6.75
N ALA A 11 3.11 24.63 -7.64
CA ALA A 11 1.95 23.81 -7.33
C ALA A 11 2.26 22.79 -6.21
N PHE A 12 3.44 22.14 -6.27
CA PHE A 12 3.89 21.20 -5.24
C PHE A 12 4.08 21.88 -3.86
N ILE A 13 4.71 23.05 -3.84
CA ILE A 13 4.91 23.81 -2.59
C ILE A 13 3.56 24.23 -2.01
N ALA A 14 2.63 24.74 -2.84
CA ALA A 14 1.29 25.11 -2.39
C ALA A 14 0.55 23.92 -1.78
N TYR A 15 0.58 22.77 -2.46
CA TYR A 15 0.02 21.52 -1.94
C TYR A 15 0.62 21.13 -0.59
N MET A 16 1.95 21.14 -0.49
CA MET A 16 2.67 20.78 0.74
C MET A 16 2.32 21.69 1.91
N ILE A 17 2.25 23.01 1.69
CA ILE A 17 1.84 23.96 2.73
C ILE A 17 0.44 23.66 3.22
N ILE A 18 -0.52 23.42 2.31
CA ILE A 18 -1.90 23.07 2.67
C ILE A 18 -1.93 21.80 3.54
N MET A 19 -1.22 20.75 3.13
CA MET A 19 -1.21 19.48 3.86
C MET A 19 -0.56 19.61 5.24
N ILE A 20 0.53 20.36 5.37
CA ILE A 20 1.19 20.64 6.66
C ILE A 20 0.26 21.42 7.59
N VAL A 21 -0.44 22.44 7.09
CA VAL A 21 -1.39 23.23 7.88
C VAL A 21 -2.53 22.34 8.39
N ILE A 22 -3.11 21.51 7.52
CA ILE A 22 -4.19 20.58 7.92
C ILE A 22 -3.68 19.59 8.98
N GLY A 23 -2.54 18.96 8.74
CA GLY A 23 -1.90 18.05 9.68
C GLY A 23 -1.67 18.70 11.06
N PHE A 24 -1.16 19.91 11.08
CA PHE A 24 -0.92 20.68 12.31
C PHE A 24 -2.22 21.02 13.06
N VAL A 25 -3.27 21.45 12.36
CA VAL A 25 -4.57 21.75 12.97
C VAL A 25 -5.18 20.49 13.58
N CYS A 26 -5.14 19.37 12.87
CA CYS A 26 -5.72 18.10 13.33
C CYS A 26 -4.91 17.46 14.48
N SER A 27 -3.60 17.70 14.57
CA SER A 27 -2.74 17.12 15.61
C SER A 27 -3.01 17.63 17.02
N LYS A 28 -3.61 18.82 17.15
CA LYS A 28 -3.91 19.46 18.46
C LYS A 28 -4.93 18.69 19.33
N GLY A 29 -5.60 17.69 18.77
CA GLY A 29 -6.61 16.89 19.47
C GLY A 29 -6.07 15.66 20.20
N ASN A 30 -4.80 15.30 20.08
CA ASN A 30 -4.22 14.09 20.66
C ASN A 30 -3.94 14.28 22.16
N LYS A 31 -4.64 13.55 23.03
CA LYS A 31 -4.51 13.66 24.49
C LYS A 31 -3.77 12.47 25.11
N ASN A 32 -3.86 11.29 24.51
CA ASN A 32 -3.30 10.04 25.01
C ASN A 32 -2.85 9.12 23.85
N ASN A 33 -2.29 7.95 24.16
CA ASN A 33 -1.83 6.97 23.18
C ASN A 33 -2.96 6.40 22.31
N GLU A 34 -4.17 6.24 22.86
CA GLU A 34 -5.33 5.78 22.09
C GLU A 34 -5.70 6.79 21.01
N ASP A 35 -5.72 8.09 21.36
CA ASP A 35 -5.94 9.16 20.40
C ASP A 35 -4.84 9.20 19.34
N TYR A 36 -3.58 9.04 19.76
CA TYR A 36 -2.43 9.15 18.87
C TYR A 36 -2.32 7.97 17.89
N PHE A 37 -2.54 6.72 18.32
CA PHE A 37 -2.34 5.52 17.50
C PHE A 37 -3.62 4.97 16.86
N LEU A 38 -4.81 5.31 17.37
CA LEU A 38 -6.08 4.79 16.89
C LEU A 38 -7.19 5.87 16.73
N GLY A 39 -6.87 7.13 17.01
CA GLY A 39 -7.82 8.24 16.89
C GLY A 39 -9.04 8.13 17.81
N GLY A 40 -8.91 7.45 18.96
CA GLY A 40 -10.00 7.24 19.92
C GLY A 40 -11.19 6.45 19.36
N ARG A 41 -11.01 5.66 18.31
CA ARG A 41 -12.06 4.91 17.58
C ARG A 41 -13.23 5.79 17.14
N THR A 42 -12.94 6.97 16.62
CA THR A 42 -13.94 8.00 16.26
C THR A 42 -14.15 8.19 14.77
N LEU A 43 -13.52 7.37 13.91
CA LEU A 43 -13.61 7.54 12.47
C LEU A 43 -15.05 7.32 11.96
N GLY A 44 -15.55 8.32 11.23
CA GLY A 44 -16.77 8.19 10.45
C GLY A 44 -16.56 7.41 9.16
N SER A 45 -17.64 7.07 8.48
CA SER A 45 -17.62 6.17 7.30
C SER A 45 -16.76 6.69 6.14
N TRP A 46 -16.86 7.95 5.78
CA TRP A 46 -16.07 8.53 4.69
C TRP A 46 -14.58 8.55 5.01
N THR A 47 -14.21 9.06 6.19
CA THR A 47 -12.81 9.14 6.62
C THR A 47 -12.19 7.75 6.70
N ALA A 48 -12.91 6.77 7.27
CA ALA A 48 -12.40 5.41 7.40
C ALA A 48 -12.20 4.73 6.04
N ALA A 49 -13.17 4.86 5.12
CA ALA A 49 -13.08 4.28 3.79
C ALA A 49 -11.97 4.93 2.97
N MET A 50 -11.96 6.26 2.91
CA MET A 50 -11.00 7.00 2.11
C MET A 50 -9.57 6.86 2.65
N SER A 51 -9.40 6.89 3.98
CA SER A 51 -8.09 6.67 4.58
C SER A 51 -7.59 5.23 4.36
N ALA A 52 -8.46 4.21 4.47
CA ALA A 52 -8.06 2.84 4.17
C ALA A 52 -7.60 2.69 2.71
N GLN A 53 -8.31 3.29 1.76
CA GLN A 53 -7.98 3.20 0.34
C GLN A 53 -6.81 4.10 -0.06
N ALA A 54 -6.75 5.35 0.43
CA ALA A 54 -5.64 6.25 0.11
C ALA A 54 -4.31 5.78 0.73
N SER A 55 -4.35 5.13 1.90
CA SER A 55 -3.13 4.57 2.51
C SER A 55 -2.65 3.27 1.85
N ASP A 56 -3.53 2.58 1.14
CA ASP A 56 -3.23 1.40 0.34
C ASP A 56 -2.68 1.77 -1.04
N MET A 57 -3.34 2.70 -1.71
CA MET A 57 -3.10 3.09 -3.09
C MET A 57 -1.95 4.09 -3.21
N SER A 58 -0.72 3.61 -3.13
CA SER A 58 0.53 4.38 -3.23
C SER A 58 0.95 4.65 -4.67
N GLY A 59 2.24 4.90 -4.86
CA GLY A 59 2.86 5.00 -6.20
C GLY A 59 2.60 3.79 -7.10
N TRP A 60 2.33 2.60 -6.55
CA TRP A 60 2.02 1.43 -7.37
C TRP A 60 0.73 1.61 -8.18
N LEU A 61 -0.31 2.28 -7.64
CA LEU A 61 -1.57 2.50 -8.35
C LEU A 61 -1.43 3.52 -9.50
N LEU A 62 -0.65 4.58 -9.29
CA LEU A 62 -0.54 5.70 -10.24
C LEU A 62 0.67 5.60 -11.18
N MET A 63 1.62 4.74 -10.86
CA MET A 63 2.86 4.57 -11.61
C MET A 63 3.10 3.10 -12.00
N GLY A 64 3.10 2.18 -11.02
CA GLY A 64 3.41 0.77 -11.24
C GLY A 64 2.39 0.04 -12.11
N LEU A 65 1.13 -0.02 -11.70
CA LEU A 65 0.07 -0.72 -12.46
C LEU A 65 -0.17 -0.10 -13.84
N PRO A 66 -0.27 1.24 -14.01
CA PRO A 66 -0.35 1.82 -15.34
C PRO A 66 0.85 1.51 -16.22
N GLY A 67 2.07 1.48 -15.65
CA GLY A 67 3.29 1.10 -16.36
C GLY A 67 3.27 -0.34 -16.86
N ALA A 68 2.86 -1.29 -16.01
CA ALA A 68 2.71 -2.69 -16.37
C ALA A 68 1.68 -2.88 -17.51
N VAL A 69 0.51 -2.25 -17.39
CA VAL A 69 -0.54 -2.31 -18.42
C VAL A 69 -0.11 -1.61 -19.72
N TYR A 70 0.65 -0.53 -19.63
CA TYR A 70 1.21 0.16 -20.80
C TYR A 70 2.12 -0.76 -21.64
N LEU A 71 2.93 -1.57 -20.98
CA LEU A 71 3.87 -2.50 -21.64
C LEU A 71 3.17 -3.77 -22.15
N ALA A 72 2.44 -4.43 -21.28
CA ALA A 72 1.93 -5.78 -21.49
C ALA A 72 0.45 -5.86 -21.88
N GLY A 73 -0.26 -4.72 -21.90
CA GLY A 73 -1.68 -4.69 -22.25
C GLY A 73 -2.60 -5.13 -21.11
N THR A 74 -3.84 -5.48 -21.48
CA THR A 74 -4.91 -5.79 -20.51
C THR A 74 -4.66 -7.08 -19.73
N GLY A 75 -3.75 -7.95 -20.17
CA GLY A 75 -3.36 -9.16 -19.44
C GLY A 75 -2.85 -8.88 -18.02
N GLU A 76 -2.22 -7.73 -17.77
CA GLU A 76 -1.79 -7.32 -16.42
C GLU A 76 -2.93 -6.83 -15.51
N ALA A 77 -4.09 -6.54 -16.06
CA ALA A 77 -5.24 -6.11 -15.26
C ALA A 77 -5.79 -7.20 -14.32
N TRP A 78 -5.34 -8.47 -14.42
CA TRP A 78 -5.65 -9.51 -13.44
C TRP A 78 -5.20 -9.13 -12.01
N ILE A 79 -4.15 -8.31 -11.86
CA ILE A 79 -3.77 -7.71 -10.56
C ILE A 79 -4.94 -6.89 -9.99
N ALA A 80 -5.52 -6.01 -10.82
CA ALA A 80 -6.65 -5.19 -10.42
C ALA A 80 -7.88 -6.03 -10.04
N VAL A 81 -8.15 -7.11 -10.76
CA VAL A 81 -9.24 -8.06 -10.44
C VAL A 81 -8.99 -8.72 -9.07
N GLY A 82 -7.77 -9.20 -8.82
CA GLY A 82 -7.39 -9.80 -7.54
C GLY A 82 -7.53 -8.81 -6.38
N LEU A 83 -7.02 -7.61 -6.53
CA LEU A 83 -7.11 -6.55 -5.53
C LEU A 83 -8.56 -6.13 -5.26
N LEU A 84 -9.40 -6.02 -6.28
CA LEU A 84 -10.83 -5.74 -6.11
C LEU A 84 -11.52 -6.82 -5.27
N ILE A 85 -11.33 -8.09 -5.61
CA ILE A 85 -11.90 -9.23 -4.87
C ILE A 85 -11.40 -9.21 -3.43
N GLY A 86 -10.09 -9.05 -3.22
CA GLY A 86 -9.48 -9.00 -1.90
C GLY A 86 -10.03 -7.86 -1.03
N THR A 87 -10.16 -6.66 -1.58
CA THR A 87 -10.76 -5.50 -0.89
C THR A 87 -12.20 -5.80 -0.49
N ILE A 88 -13.03 -6.31 -1.40
CA ILE A 88 -14.43 -6.65 -1.11
C ILE A 88 -14.48 -7.66 0.04
N LEU A 89 -13.74 -8.76 -0.06
CA LEU A 89 -13.72 -9.80 0.97
C LEU A 89 -13.24 -9.25 2.32
N ASN A 90 -12.17 -8.45 2.33
CA ASN A 90 -11.65 -7.87 3.56
C ASN A 90 -12.66 -6.94 4.25
N TRP A 91 -13.32 -6.04 3.50
CA TRP A 91 -14.35 -5.16 4.04
C TRP A 91 -15.61 -5.90 4.51
N TYR A 92 -16.05 -6.96 3.81
CA TYR A 92 -17.28 -7.67 4.15
C TYR A 92 -17.08 -8.72 5.24
N ILE A 93 -15.94 -9.40 5.25
CA ILE A 93 -15.69 -10.53 6.15
C ILE A 93 -14.94 -10.07 7.39
N VAL A 94 -13.83 -9.31 7.23
CA VAL A 94 -12.90 -9.03 8.32
C VAL A 94 -13.30 -7.79 9.14
N SER A 95 -13.68 -6.70 8.48
CA SER A 95 -13.73 -5.37 9.11
C SER A 95 -14.56 -5.30 10.38
N ALA A 96 -15.83 -5.70 10.32
CA ALA A 96 -16.74 -5.60 11.47
C ALA A 96 -16.35 -6.55 12.61
N ARG A 97 -15.88 -7.76 12.27
CA ARG A 97 -15.50 -8.75 13.27
C ARG A 97 -14.19 -8.37 13.96
N LEU A 98 -13.22 -7.86 13.21
CA LEU A 98 -11.95 -7.37 13.76
C LEU A 98 -12.21 -6.19 14.71
N ARG A 99 -13.03 -5.21 14.30
CA ARG A 99 -13.38 -4.09 15.17
C ARG A 99 -13.96 -4.57 16.50
N LYS A 100 -15.00 -5.40 16.46
CA LYS A 100 -15.64 -5.95 17.67
C LYS A 100 -14.62 -6.69 18.54
N TYR A 101 -13.86 -7.59 17.94
CA TYR A 101 -12.94 -8.43 18.68
C TYR A 101 -11.82 -7.63 19.35
N THR A 102 -11.27 -6.62 18.69
CA THR A 102 -10.22 -5.79 19.30
C THR A 102 -10.69 -5.01 20.51
N ILE A 103 -11.98 -4.65 20.58
CA ILE A 103 -12.58 -4.01 21.76
C ILE A 103 -12.71 -5.01 22.90
N VAL A 104 -13.29 -6.18 22.64
CA VAL A 104 -13.49 -7.24 23.63
C VAL A 104 -12.17 -7.80 24.15
N ALA A 105 -11.21 -8.03 23.25
CA ALA A 105 -9.87 -8.50 23.59
C ALA A 105 -9.01 -7.34 24.16
N GLY A 106 -9.43 -6.81 25.30
CA GLY A 106 -8.69 -5.84 26.10
C GLY A 106 -8.45 -4.49 25.44
N ASN A 107 -9.39 -3.99 24.63
CA ASN A 107 -9.29 -2.74 23.88
C ASN A 107 -7.94 -2.59 23.14
N SER A 108 -7.61 -3.58 22.33
CA SER A 108 -6.32 -3.67 21.63
C SER A 108 -6.15 -2.51 20.65
N LEU A 109 -5.07 -1.74 20.77
CA LEU A 109 -4.80 -0.56 19.95
C LEU A 109 -4.01 -0.89 18.67
N THR A 110 -3.30 -2.02 18.65
CA THR A 110 -2.45 -2.47 17.54
C THR A 110 -2.79 -3.91 17.17
N ILE A 111 -2.44 -4.34 15.94
CA ILE A 111 -2.59 -5.74 15.53
C ILE A 111 -1.74 -6.69 16.38
N PRO A 112 -0.46 -6.39 16.72
CA PRO A 112 0.30 -7.20 17.66
C PRO A 112 -0.35 -7.32 19.04
N SER A 113 -0.91 -6.23 19.58
CA SER A 113 -1.64 -6.25 20.85
C SER A 113 -2.93 -7.08 20.76
N PHE A 114 -3.64 -7.03 19.63
CA PHE A 114 -4.80 -7.89 19.39
C PHE A 114 -4.40 -9.38 19.43
N PHE A 115 -3.36 -9.78 18.73
CA PHE A 115 -2.89 -11.17 18.77
C PHE A 115 -2.50 -11.60 20.19
N LYS A 116 -1.73 -10.78 20.93
CA LYS A 116 -1.39 -11.05 22.31
C LYS A 116 -2.63 -11.31 23.16
N ASN A 117 -3.60 -10.44 23.10
CA ASN A 117 -4.81 -10.54 23.91
C ASN A 117 -5.70 -11.70 23.47
N ARG A 118 -5.88 -11.93 22.15
CA ARG A 118 -6.65 -13.04 21.57
C ARG A 118 -6.15 -14.40 22.02
N TYR A 119 -4.81 -14.55 22.10
CA TYR A 119 -4.18 -15.83 22.46
C TYR A 119 -3.70 -15.90 23.91
N ARG A 120 -3.95 -14.87 24.73
CA ARG A 120 -3.49 -14.77 26.12
C ARG A 120 -1.98 -15.01 26.24
N ASP A 121 -1.19 -14.37 25.38
CA ASP A 121 0.27 -14.47 25.40
C ASP A 121 0.88 -13.66 26.54
N HIS A 122 1.10 -14.30 27.68
CA HIS A 122 1.71 -13.68 28.87
C HIS A 122 3.20 -13.34 28.67
N LYS A 123 3.88 -14.00 27.72
CA LYS A 123 5.31 -13.81 27.44
C LYS A 123 5.59 -12.76 26.37
N ASN A 124 4.55 -12.21 25.75
CA ASN A 124 4.62 -11.22 24.64
C ASN A 124 5.36 -11.74 23.37
N ILE A 125 5.48 -13.04 23.17
CA ILE A 125 6.23 -13.62 22.05
C ILE A 125 5.58 -13.26 20.72
N ILE A 126 4.25 -13.50 20.59
CA ILE A 126 3.54 -13.17 19.35
C ILE A 126 3.54 -11.64 19.10
N LYS A 127 3.49 -10.85 20.16
CA LYS A 127 3.56 -9.40 20.10
C LYS A 127 4.91 -8.92 19.54
N ILE A 128 6.01 -9.51 20.00
CA ILE A 128 7.37 -9.20 19.54
C ILE A 128 7.56 -9.65 18.09
N VAL A 129 7.20 -10.89 17.76
CA VAL A 129 7.34 -11.45 16.40
C VAL A 129 6.56 -10.59 15.39
N SER A 130 5.29 -10.31 15.69
CA SER A 130 4.46 -9.52 14.77
C SER A 130 4.95 -8.08 14.61
N ALA A 131 5.39 -7.42 15.69
CA ALA A 131 5.94 -6.07 15.60
C ALA A 131 7.28 -6.02 14.84
N SER A 132 8.12 -7.04 14.96
CA SER A 132 9.35 -7.16 14.18
C SER A 132 9.07 -7.34 12.69
N ILE A 133 8.11 -8.18 12.32
CA ILE A 133 7.66 -8.36 10.94
C ILE A 133 7.13 -7.04 10.37
N ILE A 134 6.33 -6.29 11.15
CA ILE A 134 5.83 -4.96 10.76
C ILE A 134 6.99 -4.01 10.46
N ALA A 135 7.99 -3.94 11.33
CA ALA A 135 9.13 -3.06 11.14
C ALA A 135 9.92 -3.41 9.88
N VAL A 136 10.17 -4.69 9.60
CA VAL A 136 10.94 -5.14 8.43
C VAL A 136 10.19 -4.82 7.14
N PHE A 137 8.96 -5.30 6.97
CA PHE A 137 8.26 -5.16 5.69
C PHE A 137 7.78 -3.74 5.41
N PHE A 138 7.44 -2.94 6.44
CA PHE A 138 7.18 -1.52 6.20
C PHE A 138 8.44 -0.72 5.88
N THR A 139 9.62 -1.16 6.27
CA THR A 139 10.87 -0.54 5.80
C THR A 139 11.01 -0.69 4.29
N VAL A 140 10.75 -1.89 3.75
CA VAL A 140 10.78 -2.15 2.30
C VAL A 140 9.68 -1.36 1.58
N TYR A 141 8.46 -1.36 2.13
CA TYR A 141 7.36 -0.62 1.52
C TYR A 141 7.59 0.90 1.55
N THR A 142 8.15 1.45 2.62
CA THR A 142 8.53 2.87 2.70
C THR A 142 9.59 3.22 1.64
N ALA A 143 10.51 2.30 1.34
CA ALA A 143 11.49 2.49 0.26
C ALA A 143 10.80 2.65 -1.11
N SER A 144 9.69 1.93 -1.38
CA SER A 144 8.93 2.12 -2.61
C SER A 144 8.30 3.51 -2.71
N ALA A 145 7.81 4.06 -1.59
CA ALA A 145 7.28 5.42 -1.54
C ALA A 145 8.37 6.47 -1.82
N PHE A 146 9.54 6.30 -1.24
CA PHE A 146 10.70 7.16 -1.49
C PHE A 146 11.15 7.07 -2.94
N SER A 147 11.25 5.87 -3.51
CA SER A 147 11.57 5.65 -4.93
C SER A 147 10.53 6.28 -5.86
N SER A 148 9.24 6.17 -5.52
CA SER A 148 8.16 6.81 -6.30
C SER A 148 8.29 8.33 -6.32
N GLY A 149 8.59 8.95 -5.17
CA GLY A 149 8.85 10.38 -5.07
C GLY A 149 10.09 10.80 -5.86
N ALA A 150 11.18 10.04 -5.75
CA ALA A 150 12.42 10.30 -6.49
C ALA A 150 12.22 10.17 -8.01
N LYS A 151 11.51 9.15 -8.48
CA LYS A 151 11.16 8.98 -9.91
C LYS A 151 10.27 10.11 -10.42
N LEU A 152 9.29 10.56 -9.62
CA LEU A 152 8.47 11.72 -9.97
C LEU A 152 9.34 12.96 -10.18
N PHE A 153 10.23 13.27 -9.24
CA PHE A 153 11.16 14.41 -9.36
C PHE A 153 12.11 14.27 -10.55
N ALA A 154 12.73 13.10 -10.72
CA ALA A 154 13.66 12.87 -11.82
C ALA A 154 12.96 13.00 -13.19
N THR A 155 11.75 12.45 -13.33
CA THR A 155 10.97 12.54 -14.57
C THR A 155 10.57 13.98 -14.92
N LEU A 156 10.34 14.84 -13.92
CA LEU A 156 9.91 16.24 -14.11
C LEU A 156 11.07 17.20 -14.32
N PHE A 157 12.18 16.99 -13.65
CA PHE A 157 13.25 17.97 -13.54
C PHE A 157 14.57 17.56 -14.19
N SER A 158 14.68 16.32 -14.72
CA SER A 158 15.80 15.92 -15.55
C SER A 158 15.43 16.00 -17.03
N ASP A 159 16.34 16.53 -17.82
CA ASP A 159 16.25 16.55 -19.29
C ASP A 159 16.84 15.28 -19.93
N SER A 160 17.38 14.37 -19.10
CA SER A 160 18.07 13.15 -19.51
C SER A 160 17.21 11.89 -19.35
N ALA A 161 17.56 10.84 -20.07
CA ALA A 161 16.92 9.54 -19.96
C ALA A 161 17.25 8.86 -18.61
N SER A 162 16.42 7.90 -18.22
CA SER A 162 16.67 7.08 -17.04
C SER A 162 17.99 6.31 -17.20
N GLY A 163 18.87 6.44 -16.19
CA GLY A 163 20.20 5.82 -16.19
C GLY A 163 21.35 6.76 -16.52
N ASP A 164 21.10 7.92 -17.09
CA ASP A 164 22.11 8.96 -17.31
C ASP A 164 22.54 9.57 -15.97
N GLU A 165 23.76 10.13 -15.93
CA GLU A 165 24.31 10.73 -14.72
C GLU A 165 23.44 11.89 -14.20
N ASN A 166 22.95 12.75 -15.07
CA ASN A 166 22.07 13.86 -14.72
C ASN A 166 20.72 13.36 -14.14
N TYR A 167 20.13 12.33 -14.74
CA TYR A 167 18.92 11.71 -14.19
C TYR A 167 19.17 11.16 -12.78
N ASN A 168 20.29 10.46 -12.58
CA ASN A 168 20.63 9.86 -11.29
C ASN A 168 20.87 10.92 -10.20
N GLN A 169 21.51 12.04 -10.55
CA GLN A 169 21.69 13.16 -9.61
C GLN A 169 20.34 13.78 -9.21
N VAL A 170 19.45 14.05 -10.16
CA VAL A 170 18.09 14.59 -9.89
C VAL A 170 17.27 13.58 -9.09
N TYR A 171 17.40 12.28 -9.38
CA TYR A 171 16.76 11.21 -8.62
C TYR A 171 17.18 11.23 -7.14
N VAL A 172 18.49 11.32 -6.84
CA VAL A 172 18.99 11.37 -5.46
C VAL A 172 18.51 12.64 -4.74
N ILE A 173 18.49 13.78 -5.42
CA ILE A 173 17.92 15.02 -4.86
C ILE A 173 16.43 14.84 -4.55
N GLY A 174 15.67 14.29 -5.48
CA GLY A 174 14.26 13.98 -5.30
C GLY A 174 14.02 12.99 -4.15
N LEU A 175 14.89 12.00 -4.00
CA LEU A 175 14.86 11.02 -2.92
C LEU A 175 15.05 11.69 -1.55
N ILE A 176 16.03 12.60 -1.43
CA ILE A 176 16.28 13.37 -0.20
C ILE A 176 15.04 14.24 0.12
N VAL A 177 14.53 14.96 -0.87
CA VAL A 177 13.35 15.81 -0.70
C VAL A 177 12.14 15.00 -0.27
N ALA A 178 11.84 13.87 -0.94
CA ALA A 178 10.75 13.00 -0.59
C ALA A 178 10.88 12.45 0.85
N ALA A 179 12.05 11.96 1.21
CA ALA A 179 12.30 11.43 2.56
C ALA A 179 12.12 12.51 3.65
N VAL A 180 12.68 13.71 3.45
CA VAL A 180 12.54 14.82 4.41
C VAL A 180 11.09 15.25 4.56
N VAL A 181 10.39 15.43 3.45
CA VAL A 181 8.99 15.85 3.42
C VAL A 181 8.11 14.85 4.16
N ILE A 182 8.24 13.56 3.86
CA ILE A 182 7.46 12.50 4.49
C ILE A 182 7.77 12.43 5.99
N LEU A 183 9.04 12.53 6.40
CA LEU A 183 9.41 12.54 7.80
C LEU A 183 8.82 13.72 8.58
N VAL A 184 8.97 14.94 8.05
CA VAL A 184 8.41 16.15 8.69
C VAL A 184 6.91 16.01 8.88
N TYR A 185 6.22 15.58 7.84
CA TYR A 185 4.79 15.39 7.85
C TYR A 185 4.35 14.31 8.87
N THR A 186 5.01 13.15 8.87
CA THR A 186 4.71 12.03 9.80
C THR A 186 4.94 12.42 11.27
N PHE A 187 5.98 13.23 11.57
CA PHE A 187 6.26 13.66 12.94
C PHE A 187 5.23 14.64 13.51
N MET A 188 4.52 15.38 12.67
CA MET A 188 3.54 16.40 13.08
C MET A 188 2.19 15.81 13.42
N GLY A 189 1.83 14.67 12.82
CA GLY A 189 0.49 14.07 12.92
C GLY A 189 0.37 13.02 14.02
N GLY A 190 -0.85 12.51 14.17
CA GLY A 190 -1.22 11.27 14.82
C GLY A 190 -2.28 10.64 13.95
N PHE A 191 -2.83 9.50 14.32
CA PHE A 191 -3.73 8.70 13.48
C PHE A 191 -4.91 9.50 12.91
N LYS A 192 -5.54 10.35 13.72
CA LYS A 192 -6.67 11.19 13.27
C LYS A 192 -6.24 12.23 12.23
N ALA A 193 -5.07 12.83 12.41
CA ALA A 193 -4.52 13.77 11.45
C ALA A 193 -4.23 13.07 10.11
N VAL A 194 -3.54 11.92 10.15
CA VAL A 194 -3.27 11.07 8.98
C VAL A 194 -4.57 10.71 8.26
N CYS A 195 -5.58 10.17 8.97
CA CYS A 195 -6.84 9.81 8.32
C CYS A 195 -7.61 11.01 7.73
N THR A 196 -7.46 12.21 8.29
CA THR A 196 -8.10 13.42 7.75
C THR A 196 -7.38 13.91 6.49
N THR A 197 -6.06 13.89 6.49
CA THR A 197 -5.27 14.21 5.29
C THR A 197 -5.45 13.17 4.20
N ASP A 198 -5.52 11.88 4.53
CA ASP A 198 -5.83 10.80 3.60
C ASP A 198 -7.16 11.00 2.86
N LEU A 199 -8.19 11.52 3.55
CA LEU A 199 -9.47 11.86 2.92
C LEU A 199 -9.29 12.89 1.82
N ILE A 200 -8.53 13.96 2.08
CA ILE A 200 -8.30 15.04 1.11
C ILE A 200 -7.40 14.53 -0.03
N GLN A 201 -6.34 13.81 0.31
CA GLN A 201 -5.42 13.20 -0.64
C GLN A 201 -6.13 12.21 -1.55
N GLY A 202 -7.01 11.38 -0.98
CA GLY A 202 -7.84 10.47 -1.75
C GLY A 202 -8.74 11.20 -2.75
N LEU A 203 -9.39 12.30 -2.35
CA LEU A 203 -10.20 13.11 -3.28
C LEU A 203 -9.36 13.72 -4.41
N MET A 204 -8.14 14.16 -4.14
CA MET A 204 -7.22 14.63 -5.18
C MET A 204 -6.81 13.50 -6.13
N MET A 205 -6.51 12.32 -5.58
CA MET A 205 -6.17 11.14 -6.38
C MET A 205 -7.28 10.76 -7.34
N ILE A 206 -8.56 10.71 -6.89
CA ILE A 206 -9.66 10.30 -7.76
C ILE A 206 -9.91 11.30 -8.88
N VAL A 207 -9.75 12.58 -8.59
CA VAL A 207 -9.85 13.63 -9.64
C VAL A 207 -8.76 13.42 -10.69
N ALA A 208 -7.53 13.20 -10.28
CA ALA A 208 -6.41 12.99 -11.19
C ALA A 208 -6.58 11.71 -12.02
N ILE A 209 -6.85 10.58 -11.34
CA ILE A 209 -6.90 9.26 -12.00
C ILE A 209 -8.08 9.12 -12.96
N LEU A 210 -9.18 9.87 -12.75
CA LEU A 210 -10.34 9.88 -13.65
C LEU A 210 -10.17 10.87 -14.80
N SER A 211 -9.73 12.10 -14.49
CA SER A 211 -9.69 13.17 -15.49
C SER A 211 -8.64 12.93 -16.55
N VAL A 212 -7.45 12.47 -16.16
CA VAL A 212 -6.31 12.32 -17.08
C VAL A 212 -6.58 11.31 -18.21
N PRO A 213 -7.02 10.07 -17.94
CA PRO A 213 -7.31 9.13 -19.03
C PRO A 213 -8.50 9.57 -19.89
N VAL A 214 -9.53 10.20 -19.29
CA VAL A 214 -10.68 10.69 -20.05
C VAL A 214 -10.26 11.79 -21.04
N LEU A 215 -9.47 12.76 -20.58
CA LEU A 215 -8.96 13.83 -21.44
C LEU A 215 -8.00 13.30 -22.51
N ALA A 216 -7.08 12.41 -22.14
CA ALA A 216 -6.16 11.79 -23.10
C ALA A 216 -6.89 10.99 -24.17
N TYR A 217 -7.90 10.20 -23.77
CA TYR A 217 -8.74 9.45 -24.69
C TYR A 217 -9.52 10.35 -25.63
N ALA A 218 -10.15 11.41 -25.12
CA ALA A 218 -10.92 12.34 -25.93
C ALA A 218 -10.05 13.04 -27.00
N ILE A 219 -8.84 13.47 -26.63
CA ILE A 219 -7.89 14.08 -27.59
C ILE A 219 -7.41 13.03 -28.59
N LEU A 220 -7.04 11.82 -28.13
CA LEU A 220 -6.54 10.77 -28.98
C LEU A 220 -7.55 10.33 -30.04
N THR A 221 -8.83 10.24 -29.66
CA THR A 221 -9.89 9.72 -30.54
C THR A 221 -10.64 10.79 -31.32
N PHE A 222 -10.18 12.04 -31.24
CA PHE A 222 -10.81 13.15 -32.00
C PHE A 222 -10.70 12.93 -33.52
N ASP A 223 -9.51 12.53 -34.01
CA ASP A 223 -9.22 12.37 -35.45
C ASP A 223 -8.97 10.92 -35.87
N THR A 224 -8.89 9.96 -34.92
CA THR A 224 -8.55 8.56 -35.21
C THR A 224 -9.23 7.59 -34.28
N SER A 225 -9.36 6.33 -34.68
CA SER A 225 -9.84 5.28 -33.77
C SER A 225 -8.76 4.87 -32.76
N PHE A 226 -9.18 4.43 -31.57
CA PHE A 226 -8.23 3.97 -30.54
C PHE A 226 -7.34 2.80 -31.05
N SER A 227 -7.93 1.86 -31.78
CA SER A 227 -7.16 0.74 -32.39
C SER A 227 -6.13 1.23 -33.40
N SER A 228 -6.48 2.21 -34.23
CA SER A 228 -5.53 2.81 -35.20
C SER A 228 -4.41 3.57 -34.49
N ALA A 229 -4.73 4.25 -33.39
CA ALA A 229 -3.72 4.94 -32.60
C ALA A 229 -2.72 3.95 -31.95
N LEU A 230 -3.21 2.82 -31.41
CA LEU A 230 -2.35 1.76 -30.89
C LEU A 230 -1.45 1.15 -31.98
N ALA A 231 -2.02 0.87 -33.16
CA ALA A 231 -1.27 0.34 -34.31
C ALA A 231 -0.16 1.29 -34.76
N ALA A 232 -0.46 2.61 -34.83
CA ALA A 232 0.51 3.65 -35.16
C ALA A 232 1.69 3.74 -34.16
N LYS A 233 1.52 3.20 -32.94
CA LYS A 233 2.52 3.14 -31.87
C LYS A 233 3.20 1.77 -31.75
N GLY A 234 3.11 0.93 -32.79
CA GLY A 234 3.79 -0.35 -32.87
C GLY A 234 3.10 -1.48 -32.13
N VAL A 235 1.82 -1.34 -31.78
CA VAL A 235 0.99 -2.47 -31.31
C VAL A 235 0.46 -3.19 -32.53
N GLU A 236 1.09 -4.32 -32.89
CA GLU A 236 0.78 -5.05 -34.13
C GLU A 236 -0.67 -5.56 -34.16
N GLN A 237 -1.18 -5.98 -33.00
CA GLN A 237 -2.51 -6.56 -32.85
C GLN A 237 -3.31 -5.87 -31.73
N PRO A 238 -3.90 -4.69 -31.97
CA PRO A 238 -4.63 -3.92 -30.95
C PRO A 238 -5.75 -4.71 -30.25
N ALA A 239 -6.45 -5.57 -30.96
CA ALA A 239 -7.51 -6.40 -30.38
C ALA A 239 -6.97 -7.42 -29.35
N GLN A 240 -5.78 -7.96 -29.58
CA GLN A 240 -5.13 -8.87 -28.63
C GLN A 240 -4.55 -8.11 -27.44
N PHE A 241 -3.94 -6.95 -27.66
CA PHE A 241 -3.45 -6.06 -26.61
C PHE A 241 -4.56 -5.65 -25.59
N LEU A 242 -5.81 -5.57 -26.08
CA LEU A 242 -7.00 -5.27 -25.27
C LEU A 242 -7.67 -6.53 -24.69
N ASN A 243 -7.10 -7.71 -24.86
CA ASN A 243 -7.66 -8.97 -24.36
C ASN A 243 -7.04 -9.35 -23.01
N PHE A 244 -7.89 -9.68 -22.01
CA PHE A 244 -7.45 -10.11 -20.68
C PHE A 244 -6.63 -11.42 -20.64
N PHE A 245 -6.74 -12.24 -21.67
CA PHE A 245 -6.10 -13.55 -21.74
C PHE A 245 -4.87 -13.59 -22.66
N VAL A 246 -4.44 -12.42 -23.15
CA VAL A 246 -3.33 -12.29 -24.08
C VAL A 246 -2.36 -11.22 -23.57
N ASN A 247 -1.07 -11.51 -23.61
CA ASN A 247 0.01 -10.57 -23.32
C ASN A 247 0.20 -9.57 -24.48
N GLY A 248 0.92 -8.48 -24.22
CA GLY A 248 1.21 -7.45 -25.24
C GLY A 248 1.96 -7.96 -26.48
N ASP A 249 2.68 -9.07 -26.37
CA ASP A 249 3.39 -9.77 -27.45
C ASP A 249 2.51 -10.77 -28.23
N GLY A 250 1.22 -10.88 -27.90
CA GLY A 250 0.28 -11.80 -28.54
C GLY A 250 0.29 -13.23 -27.99
N THR A 251 1.12 -13.52 -26.98
CA THR A 251 1.13 -14.84 -26.33
C THR A 251 -0.01 -14.97 -25.30
N PRO A 252 -0.57 -16.17 -25.06
CA PRO A 252 -1.57 -16.39 -24.02
C PRO A 252 -0.99 -16.09 -22.62
N VAL A 253 -1.77 -15.40 -21.78
CA VAL A 253 -1.42 -15.24 -20.36
C VAL A 253 -1.42 -16.60 -19.68
N SER A 254 -0.31 -16.96 -19.03
CA SER A 254 -0.20 -18.26 -18.37
C SER A 254 -1.11 -18.38 -17.16
N ALA A 255 -1.56 -19.60 -16.84
CA ALA A 255 -2.34 -19.84 -15.61
C ALA A 255 -1.58 -19.43 -14.34
N VAL A 256 -0.24 -19.59 -14.35
CA VAL A 256 0.62 -19.16 -13.24
C VAL A 256 0.57 -17.64 -13.07
N SER A 257 0.64 -16.88 -14.16
CA SER A 257 0.51 -15.41 -14.12
C SER A 257 -0.86 -14.98 -13.60
N ILE A 258 -1.95 -15.60 -14.06
CA ILE A 258 -3.30 -15.29 -13.59
C ILE A 258 -3.43 -15.57 -12.08
N ILE A 259 -2.96 -16.73 -11.62
CA ILE A 259 -2.99 -17.10 -10.19
C ILE A 259 -2.15 -16.11 -9.37
N SER A 260 -0.94 -15.77 -9.85
CA SER A 260 -0.04 -14.82 -9.19
C SER A 260 -0.68 -13.43 -9.07
N ASN A 261 -1.28 -12.94 -10.14
CA ASN A 261 -1.93 -11.63 -10.19
C ASN A 261 -3.20 -11.59 -9.32
N LEU A 262 -4.03 -12.63 -9.34
CA LEU A 262 -5.20 -12.74 -8.47
C LEU A 262 -4.81 -12.83 -6.99
N ALA A 263 -3.69 -13.45 -6.67
CA ALA A 263 -3.22 -13.63 -5.30
C ALA A 263 -2.90 -12.31 -4.59
N TRP A 264 -2.67 -11.21 -5.32
CA TRP A 264 -2.52 -9.88 -4.70
C TRP A 264 -3.69 -9.55 -3.76
N GLY A 265 -4.90 -10.03 -4.06
CA GLY A 265 -6.05 -9.88 -3.17
C GLY A 265 -5.90 -10.49 -1.78
N LEU A 266 -5.08 -11.54 -1.63
CA LEU A 266 -4.83 -12.19 -0.34
C LEU A 266 -4.07 -11.28 0.63
N GLY A 267 -3.27 -10.35 0.12
CA GLY A 267 -2.51 -9.40 0.92
C GLY A 267 -3.39 -8.55 1.83
N TYR A 268 -4.59 -8.18 1.40
CA TYR A 268 -5.51 -7.34 2.19
C TYR A 268 -5.82 -7.90 3.59
N PHE A 269 -5.86 -9.21 3.74
CA PHE A 269 -6.11 -9.83 5.05
C PHE A 269 -4.97 -9.64 6.04
N GLY A 270 -3.76 -9.30 5.53
CA GLY A 270 -2.56 -9.17 6.34
C GLY A 270 -2.02 -7.74 6.50
N MET A 271 -2.57 -6.73 5.82
CA MET A 271 -2.01 -5.37 5.81
C MET A 271 -2.34 -4.57 7.08
N PRO A 272 -1.36 -4.33 7.99
CA PRO A 272 -1.65 -3.74 9.29
C PRO A 272 -2.22 -2.32 9.21
N HIS A 273 -1.75 -1.49 8.28
CA HIS A 273 -2.22 -0.11 8.12
C HIS A 273 -3.68 -0.04 7.63
N ILE A 274 -4.17 -1.02 6.87
CA ILE A 274 -5.57 -1.14 6.47
C ILE A 274 -6.41 -1.67 7.63
N LEU A 275 -5.96 -2.75 8.29
CA LEU A 275 -6.67 -3.39 9.39
C LEU A 275 -6.89 -2.44 10.57
N VAL A 276 -5.93 -1.57 10.87
CA VAL A 276 -6.06 -0.59 11.95
C VAL A 276 -7.18 0.43 11.67
N ARG A 277 -7.47 0.76 10.39
CA ARG A 277 -8.60 1.62 10.05
C ARG A 277 -9.94 0.97 10.42
N PHE A 278 -10.08 -0.33 10.22
CA PHE A 278 -11.28 -1.06 10.67
C PHE A 278 -11.46 -0.99 12.19
N MET A 279 -10.35 -1.13 12.94
CA MET A 279 -10.37 -1.02 14.40
C MET A 279 -10.79 0.38 14.88
N ALA A 280 -10.46 1.42 14.12
CA ALA A 280 -10.68 2.83 14.48
C ALA A 280 -12.08 3.37 14.14
N VAL A 281 -12.90 2.62 13.41
CA VAL A 281 -14.25 3.06 13.02
C VAL A 281 -15.14 3.20 14.25
N LYS A 282 -15.97 4.26 14.29
CA LYS A 282 -16.85 4.62 15.40
C LYS A 282 -17.89 3.54 15.77
N SER A 283 -18.48 2.89 14.77
CA SER A 283 -19.54 1.88 14.99
C SER A 283 -19.61 0.87 13.83
N ASN A 284 -20.31 -0.25 14.06
CA ASN A 284 -20.54 -1.23 12.99
C ASN A 284 -21.44 -0.70 11.86
N GLU A 285 -22.31 0.26 12.14
CA GLU A 285 -23.11 0.91 11.11
C GLU A 285 -22.23 1.78 10.21
N GLU A 286 -21.26 2.48 10.78
CA GLU A 286 -20.27 3.22 10.00
C GLU A 286 -19.42 2.28 9.13
N ILE A 287 -19.06 1.09 9.62
CA ILE A 287 -18.40 0.06 8.78
C ILE A 287 -19.29 -0.35 7.60
N LYS A 288 -20.60 -0.55 7.79
CA LYS A 288 -21.52 -0.88 6.69
C LYS A 288 -21.58 0.21 5.62
N LYS A 289 -21.45 1.47 6.00
CA LYS A 289 -21.35 2.60 5.05
C LYS A 289 -19.97 2.65 4.41
N SER A 290 -18.90 2.55 5.23
CA SER A 290 -17.50 2.59 4.77
C SER A 290 -17.21 1.57 3.67
N ARG A 291 -17.67 0.32 3.83
CA ARG A 291 -17.43 -0.74 2.82
C ARG A 291 -18.05 -0.42 1.46
N LYS A 292 -19.23 0.22 1.41
CA LYS A 292 -19.84 0.64 0.15
C LYS A 292 -19.00 1.70 -0.54
N ILE A 293 -18.53 2.70 0.23
CA ILE A 293 -17.66 3.77 -0.27
C ILE A 293 -16.34 3.17 -0.77
N ALA A 294 -15.71 2.30 0.01
CA ALA A 294 -14.45 1.68 -0.34
C ALA A 294 -14.55 0.79 -1.60
N VAL A 295 -15.63 0.01 -1.74
CA VAL A 295 -15.84 -0.84 -2.93
C VAL A 295 -16.05 0.01 -4.18
N VAL A 296 -16.86 1.07 -4.11
CA VAL A 296 -17.04 1.99 -5.25
C VAL A 296 -15.71 2.65 -5.61
N TRP A 297 -14.97 3.13 -4.60
CA TRP A 297 -13.65 3.72 -4.80
C TRP A 297 -12.69 2.77 -5.51
N VAL A 298 -12.56 1.51 -5.03
CA VAL A 298 -11.59 0.56 -5.58
C VAL A 298 -11.94 0.15 -7.01
N ILE A 299 -13.23 0.00 -7.33
CA ILE A 299 -13.66 -0.26 -8.71
C ILE A 299 -13.22 0.87 -9.63
N ILE A 300 -13.50 2.12 -9.24
CA ILE A 300 -13.18 3.29 -10.05
C ILE A 300 -11.66 3.45 -10.20
N SER A 301 -10.91 3.39 -9.10
CA SER A 301 -9.48 3.68 -9.12
C SER A 301 -8.66 2.60 -9.85
N LEU A 302 -8.96 1.32 -9.65
CA LEU A 302 -8.27 0.23 -10.35
C LEU A 302 -8.58 0.24 -11.85
N THR A 303 -9.86 0.44 -12.22
CA THR A 303 -10.25 0.54 -13.63
C THR A 303 -9.56 1.74 -14.29
N ALA A 304 -9.58 2.91 -13.67
CA ALA A 304 -8.94 4.10 -14.20
C ALA A 304 -7.43 3.96 -14.31
N SER A 305 -6.77 3.29 -13.34
CA SER A 305 -5.34 3.00 -13.38
C SER A 305 -4.96 2.14 -14.59
N CYS A 306 -5.71 1.07 -14.86
CA CYS A 306 -5.50 0.25 -16.07
C CYS A 306 -5.75 1.06 -17.35
N LEU A 307 -6.80 1.89 -17.38
CA LEU A 307 -7.12 2.74 -18.54
C LEU A 307 -6.01 3.77 -18.82
N ILE A 308 -5.35 4.31 -17.78
CA ILE A 308 -4.19 5.19 -17.97
C ILE A 308 -3.12 4.48 -18.82
N GLY A 309 -2.72 3.26 -18.46
CA GLY A 309 -1.71 2.50 -19.20
C GLY A 309 -2.12 2.24 -20.65
N LEU A 310 -3.34 1.75 -20.85
CA LEU A 310 -3.87 1.44 -22.19
C LEU A 310 -3.94 2.68 -23.08
N ILE A 311 -4.51 3.77 -22.57
CA ILE A 311 -4.72 5.01 -23.33
C ILE A 311 -3.37 5.67 -23.62
N ALA A 312 -2.49 5.73 -22.64
CA ALA A 312 -1.16 6.32 -22.79
C ALA A 312 -0.33 5.59 -23.86
N ARG A 313 -0.52 4.30 -24.06
CA ARG A 313 0.17 3.52 -25.11
C ARG A 313 -0.09 4.07 -26.50
N GLY A 314 -1.31 4.50 -26.79
CA GLY A 314 -1.66 5.16 -28.05
C GLY A 314 -1.41 6.67 -28.05
N TYR A 315 -1.50 7.32 -26.87
CA TYR A 315 -1.48 8.77 -26.75
C TYR A 315 -0.09 9.38 -26.71
N LEU A 316 0.86 8.77 -26.01
CA LEU A 316 2.20 9.34 -25.82
C LEU A 316 2.96 9.44 -27.16
N THR A 317 3.60 10.59 -27.38
CA THR A 317 4.45 10.80 -28.57
C THR A 317 5.72 9.96 -28.50
N ALA A 318 6.40 9.96 -27.34
CA ALA A 318 7.57 9.13 -27.07
C ALA A 318 7.12 7.81 -26.41
N GLN A 319 7.61 6.68 -26.95
CA GLN A 319 7.34 5.38 -26.34
C GLN A 319 8.22 5.19 -25.12
N LEU A 320 7.67 4.48 -24.12
CA LEU A 320 8.34 4.12 -22.87
C LEU A 320 8.76 2.65 -22.92
N ASP A 321 9.90 2.35 -22.33
CA ASP A 321 10.45 1.02 -22.13
C ASP A 321 10.23 0.53 -20.67
N ASP A 322 10.74 -0.64 -20.33
CA ASP A 322 10.63 -1.22 -18.99
C ASP A 322 11.19 -0.29 -17.90
N ALA A 323 12.28 0.41 -18.17
CA ALA A 323 12.93 1.30 -17.20
C ALA A 323 12.14 2.57 -16.95
N THR A 324 11.34 3.02 -17.91
CA THR A 324 10.61 4.30 -17.90
C THR A 324 9.10 4.15 -17.79
N SER A 325 8.56 2.93 -17.93
CA SER A 325 7.11 2.65 -17.93
C SER A 325 6.38 3.16 -16.69
N GLU A 326 7.00 3.09 -15.51
CA GLU A 326 6.43 3.62 -14.27
C GLU A 326 6.25 5.16 -14.30
N SER A 327 6.80 5.86 -15.30
CA SER A 327 6.56 7.31 -15.50
C SER A 327 5.35 7.61 -16.39
N VAL A 328 4.63 6.61 -16.88
CA VAL A 328 3.54 6.73 -17.87
C VAL A 328 2.50 7.78 -17.49
N PHE A 329 2.03 7.79 -16.25
CA PHE A 329 1.04 8.76 -15.78
C PHE A 329 1.60 10.19 -15.73
N ILE A 330 2.85 10.34 -15.27
CA ILE A 330 3.56 11.62 -15.22
C ILE A 330 3.70 12.19 -16.65
N ARG A 331 4.17 11.37 -17.60
CA ARG A 331 4.35 11.76 -19.00
C ARG A 331 3.02 12.11 -19.67
N THR A 332 1.95 11.36 -19.35
CA THR A 332 0.62 11.66 -19.87
C THR A 332 0.13 13.02 -19.39
N ILE A 333 0.30 13.36 -18.11
CA ILE A 333 -0.04 14.68 -17.56
C ILE A 333 0.81 15.77 -18.20
N GLN A 334 2.13 15.58 -18.34
CA GLN A 334 3.01 16.54 -18.98
C GLN A 334 2.59 16.84 -20.44
N GLN A 335 2.21 15.82 -21.19
CA GLN A 335 1.78 15.99 -22.58
C GLN A 335 0.39 16.66 -22.69
N LEU A 336 -0.56 16.28 -21.81
CA LEU A 336 -1.91 16.87 -21.78
C LEU A 336 -1.91 18.36 -21.43
N PHE A 337 -1.08 18.74 -20.47
CA PHE A 337 -1.05 20.09 -19.91
C PHE A 337 0.18 20.87 -20.36
N SER A 338 0.70 20.54 -21.54
CA SER A 338 1.74 21.33 -22.21
C SER A 338 1.14 22.63 -22.79
N GLY A 339 1.94 23.70 -22.92
CA GLY A 339 1.52 24.94 -23.55
C GLY A 339 1.75 26.17 -22.68
N ASN A 340 0.70 26.86 -22.26
CA ASN A 340 0.85 28.07 -21.45
C ASN A 340 0.99 27.78 -19.95
N GLY A 341 1.48 28.78 -19.19
CA GLY A 341 1.76 28.61 -17.75
C GLY A 341 0.54 28.20 -16.92
N VAL A 342 -0.69 28.54 -17.31
CA VAL A 342 -1.92 28.15 -16.61
C VAL A 342 -2.16 26.65 -16.76
N LEU A 343 -2.03 26.11 -17.98
CA LEU A 343 -2.16 24.68 -18.24
C LEU A 343 -1.08 23.90 -17.48
N ILE A 344 0.16 24.37 -17.49
CA ILE A 344 1.26 23.74 -16.76
C ILE A 344 0.99 23.73 -15.25
N PHE A 345 0.43 24.82 -14.69
CA PHE A 345 0.06 24.86 -13.27
C PHE A 345 -1.06 23.86 -12.94
N ILE A 346 -2.09 23.75 -13.81
CA ILE A 346 -3.13 22.73 -13.69
C ILE A 346 -2.52 21.33 -13.76
N GLY A 347 -1.62 21.05 -14.70
CA GLY A 347 -0.85 19.82 -14.75
C GLY A 347 -0.10 19.53 -13.45
N GLY A 348 0.51 20.58 -12.86
CA GLY A 348 1.15 20.50 -11.53
C GLY A 348 0.18 20.08 -10.43
N ILE A 349 -1.07 20.55 -10.44
CA ILE A 349 -2.11 20.10 -9.48
C ILE A 349 -2.44 18.63 -9.70
N PHE A 350 -2.56 18.14 -10.94
CA PHE A 350 -2.77 16.71 -11.20
C PHE A 350 -1.57 15.85 -10.76
N LEU A 351 -0.35 16.35 -10.92
CA LEU A 351 0.87 15.69 -10.42
C LEU A 351 0.91 15.64 -8.88
N CYS A 352 0.28 16.62 -8.18
CA CYS A 352 0.08 16.53 -6.73
C CYS A 352 -0.78 15.31 -6.32
N GLY A 353 -1.61 14.77 -7.22
CA GLY A 353 -2.31 13.50 -6.98
C GLY A 353 -1.35 12.32 -6.79
N ILE A 354 -0.20 12.31 -7.49
CA ILE A 354 0.85 11.30 -7.30
C ILE A 354 1.55 11.51 -5.94
N LEU A 355 1.89 12.75 -5.60
CA LEU A 355 2.44 13.07 -4.28
C LEU A 355 1.48 12.69 -3.15
N ALA A 356 0.18 12.93 -3.34
CA ALA A 356 -0.86 12.56 -2.41
C ALA A 356 -0.88 11.04 -2.14
N ALA A 357 -0.80 10.24 -3.20
CA ALA A 357 -0.74 8.78 -3.10
C ALA A 357 0.51 8.29 -2.35
N ILE A 358 1.67 8.88 -2.65
CA ILE A 358 2.94 8.53 -2.00
C ILE A 358 2.89 8.88 -0.52
N MET A 359 2.44 10.09 -0.18
CA MET A 359 2.46 10.61 1.19
C MET A 359 1.45 9.91 2.09
N SER A 360 0.19 9.71 1.66
CA SER A 360 -0.86 9.03 2.43
C SER A 360 -0.50 7.59 2.80
N THR A 361 0.25 6.93 1.93
CA THR A 361 0.72 5.57 2.20
C THR A 361 1.92 5.58 3.15
N ALA A 362 2.93 6.39 2.87
CA ALA A 362 4.17 6.41 3.65
C ALA A 362 3.94 6.83 5.11
N ASP A 363 3.13 7.87 5.37
CA ASP A 363 2.84 8.32 6.74
C ASP A 363 2.04 7.28 7.53
N SER A 364 1.11 6.60 6.87
CA SER A 364 0.33 5.50 7.45
C SER A 364 1.20 4.31 7.85
N GLN A 365 2.14 3.92 7.01
CA GLN A 365 3.09 2.84 7.26
C GLN A 365 4.05 3.20 8.39
N LEU A 366 4.59 4.41 8.36
CA LEU A 366 5.50 4.91 9.38
C LEU A 366 4.81 5.06 10.74
N LEU A 367 3.56 5.51 10.78
CA LEU A 367 2.77 5.59 12.01
C LEU A 367 2.50 4.21 12.62
N VAL A 368 2.12 3.22 11.81
CA VAL A 368 1.93 1.84 12.28
C VAL A 368 3.25 1.24 12.76
N THR A 369 4.35 1.50 12.05
CA THR A 369 5.68 1.07 12.48
C THR A 369 6.08 1.72 13.81
N ALA A 370 5.85 3.03 13.96
CA ALA A 370 6.08 3.74 15.22
C ALA A 370 5.31 3.09 16.37
N SER A 371 4.03 2.77 16.16
CA SER A 371 3.20 2.11 17.19
C SER A 371 3.68 0.71 17.52
N ALA A 372 4.05 -0.09 16.51
CA ALA A 372 4.57 -1.44 16.69
C ALA A 372 5.89 -1.44 17.47
N VAL A 373 6.81 -0.53 17.15
CA VAL A 373 8.09 -0.43 17.86
C VAL A 373 7.90 0.15 19.27
N SER A 374 7.12 1.22 19.45
CA SER A 374 6.99 1.89 20.75
C SER A 374 6.08 1.14 21.72
N GLU A 375 4.89 0.69 21.29
CA GLU A 375 3.92 0.04 22.16
C GLU A 375 4.15 -1.47 22.25
N ASP A 376 4.59 -2.09 21.16
CA ASP A 376 4.64 -3.54 21.10
C ASP A 376 6.03 -4.09 21.40
N LEU A 377 7.11 -3.51 20.87
CA LEU A 377 8.48 -3.93 21.21
C LEU A 377 8.98 -3.26 22.48
N TYR A 378 8.99 -1.92 22.55
CA TYR A 378 9.61 -1.22 23.68
C TYR A 378 8.85 -1.43 24.98
N LYS A 379 7.56 -1.09 25.07
CA LYS A 379 6.74 -1.38 26.26
C LYS A 379 6.47 -2.86 26.47
N GLY A 380 6.37 -3.63 25.38
CA GLY A 380 6.10 -5.07 25.45
C GLY A 380 7.28 -5.90 25.97
N ALA A 381 8.50 -5.60 25.51
CA ALA A 381 9.68 -6.42 25.76
C ALA A 381 10.75 -5.76 26.63
N VAL A 382 10.98 -4.44 26.46
CA VAL A 382 12.13 -3.76 27.08
C VAL A 382 11.77 -3.07 28.39
N LYS A 383 10.72 -2.26 28.41
CA LYS A 383 10.36 -1.46 29.60
C LYS A 383 8.84 -1.38 29.79
N LYS A 384 8.29 -2.34 30.52
CA LYS A 384 6.83 -2.48 30.75
C LYS A 384 6.16 -1.22 31.34
N ASN A 385 6.87 -0.46 32.17
CA ASN A 385 6.38 0.76 32.83
C ASN A 385 6.94 2.04 32.17
N ALA A 386 7.20 2.03 30.86
CA ALA A 386 7.66 3.22 30.16
C ALA A 386 6.58 4.32 30.19
N SER A 387 7.00 5.56 30.44
CA SER A 387 6.10 6.71 30.35
C SER A 387 5.63 6.94 28.90
N GLU A 388 4.48 7.57 28.71
CA GLU A 388 3.97 7.92 27.39
C GLU A 388 4.96 8.76 26.58
N LYS A 389 5.61 9.73 27.22
CA LYS A 389 6.66 10.54 26.57
C LYS A 389 7.82 9.69 26.08
N SER A 390 8.29 8.72 26.87
CA SER A 390 9.35 7.81 26.47
C SER A 390 8.92 6.90 25.30
N SER A 391 7.70 6.41 25.32
CA SER A 391 7.14 5.59 24.24
C SER A 391 7.04 6.38 22.93
N LEU A 392 6.49 7.60 22.97
CA LEU A 392 6.41 8.47 21.81
C LEU A 392 7.80 8.82 21.22
N LEU A 393 8.78 9.08 22.08
CA LEU A 393 10.17 9.34 21.64
C LEU A 393 10.75 8.12 20.92
N VAL A 394 10.57 6.92 21.48
CA VAL A 394 11.02 5.67 20.85
C VAL A 394 10.32 5.46 19.50
N GLY A 395 9.03 5.75 19.41
CA GLY A 395 8.28 5.70 18.14
C GLY A 395 8.88 6.65 17.08
N LYS A 396 9.19 7.88 17.46
CA LYS A 396 9.82 8.85 16.55
C LYS A 396 11.22 8.40 16.10
N ILE A 397 12.03 7.87 17.02
CA ILE A 397 13.36 7.32 16.68
C ILE A 397 13.19 6.13 15.71
N ALA A 398 12.23 5.26 15.95
CA ALA A 398 11.97 4.13 15.06
C ALA A 398 11.59 4.59 13.64
N VAL A 399 10.74 5.60 13.50
CA VAL A 399 10.40 6.20 12.21
C VAL A 399 11.65 6.74 11.51
N ALA A 400 12.53 7.46 12.23
CA ALA A 400 13.75 7.98 11.66
C ALA A 400 14.70 6.86 11.19
N VAL A 401 14.87 5.80 12.00
CA VAL A 401 15.70 4.64 11.64
C VAL A 401 15.14 3.92 10.42
N VAL A 402 13.84 3.66 10.38
CA VAL A 402 13.16 3.04 9.24
C VAL A 402 13.35 3.90 7.98
N ALA A 403 13.17 5.21 8.08
CA ALA A 403 13.35 6.11 6.94
C ALA A 403 14.79 6.11 6.42
N VAL A 404 15.80 6.07 7.31
CA VAL A 404 17.21 5.97 6.89
C VAL A 404 17.47 4.65 6.15
N ILE A 405 16.98 3.52 6.67
CA ILE A 405 17.17 2.22 6.00
C ILE A 405 16.41 2.21 4.65
N ALA A 406 15.18 2.69 4.63
CA ALA A 406 14.36 2.79 3.41
C ALA A 406 15.03 3.70 2.36
N PHE A 407 15.67 4.80 2.78
CA PHE A 407 16.44 5.67 1.90
C PHE A 407 17.58 4.91 1.21
N PHE A 408 18.36 4.11 1.95
CA PHE A 408 19.44 3.32 1.35
C PHE A 408 18.92 2.23 0.39
N ILE A 409 17.79 1.61 0.70
CA ILE A 409 17.14 0.65 -0.22
C ILE A 409 16.70 1.35 -1.51
N ALA A 410 16.17 2.58 -1.39
CA ALA A 410 15.67 3.36 -2.53
C ALA A 410 16.76 4.06 -3.36
N LEU A 411 18.04 3.98 -2.97
CA LEU A 411 19.15 4.63 -3.72
C LEU A 411 19.31 4.12 -5.15
N ASN A 412 18.85 2.92 -5.46
CA ASN A 412 18.95 2.38 -6.81
C ASN A 412 17.79 2.91 -7.68
N PRO A 413 18.03 3.81 -8.66
CA PRO A 413 16.98 4.36 -9.51
C PRO A 413 16.32 3.32 -10.45
N LYS A 414 16.96 2.16 -10.65
CA LYS A 414 16.43 1.04 -11.43
C LYS A 414 15.48 0.14 -10.67
N SER A 415 15.34 0.32 -9.35
CA SER A 415 14.39 -0.47 -8.56
C SER A 415 12.95 -0.21 -9.03
N SER A 416 12.21 -1.26 -9.32
CA SER A 416 10.80 -1.17 -9.65
C SER A 416 9.97 -0.82 -8.42
N ILE A 417 9.09 0.16 -8.54
CA ILE A 417 8.11 0.51 -7.50
C ILE A 417 7.23 -0.70 -7.23
N MET A 418 6.75 -1.33 -8.31
CA MET A 418 5.88 -2.49 -8.23
C MET A 418 6.58 -3.68 -7.55
N GLY A 419 7.88 -3.90 -7.82
CA GLY A 419 8.67 -4.95 -7.17
C GLY A 419 8.79 -4.74 -5.67
N LEU A 420 9.21 -3.55 -5.21
CA LEU A 420 9.32 -3.24 -3.78
C LEU A 420 7.98 -3.37 -3.03
N VAL A 421 6.89 -2.97 -3.69
CA VAL A 421 5.54 -3.14 -3.13
C VAL A 421 5.16 -4.60 -3.06
N SER A 422 5.43 -5.37 -4.12
CA SER A 422 5.16 -6.81 -4.20
C SER A 422 5.79 -7.58 -3.05
N ASP A 423 7.07 -7.31 -2.76
CA ASP A 423 7.82 -7.96 -1.68
C ASP A 423 7.21 -7.70 -0.30
N ALA A 424 6.91 -6.43 -0.01
CA ALA A 424 6.30 -6.06 1.26
C ALA A 424 4.85 -6.60 1.38
N TRP A 425 4.11 -6.57 0.28
CA TRP A 425 2.74 -7.07 0.19
C TRP A 425 2.66 -8.57 0.41
N ALA A 426 3.57 -9.32 -0.22
CA ALA A 426 3.70 -10.76 0.00
C ALA A 426 4.07 -11.08 1.44
N GLY A 427 5.03 -10.34 2.01
CA GLY A 427 5.48 -10.52 3.39
C GLY A 427 4.35 -10.35 4.39
N PHE A 428 3.59 -9.27 4.30
CA PHE A 428 2.44 -9.03 5.17
C PHE A 428 1.30 -10.01 4.92
N GLY A 429 0.93 -10.21 3.65
CA GLY A 429 -0.15 -11.11 3.29
C GLY A 429 0.08 -12.53 3.77
N SER A 430 1.30 -13.04 3.60
CA SER A 430 1.68 -14.39 4.02
C SER A 430 1.81 -14.54 5.54
N ALA A 431 2.43 -13.55 6.22
CA ALA A 431 2.65 -13.63 7.66
C ALA A 431 1.36 -13.39 8.47
N PHE A 432 0.57 -12.38 8.11
CA PHE A 432 -0.58 -11.96 8.91
C PHE A 432 -1.91 -12.47 8.37
N GLY A 433 -2.09 -12.59 7.05
CA GLY A 433 -3.38 -12.96 6.45
C GLY A 433 -4.00 -14.22 7.04
N PRO A 434 -3.33 -15.39 7.00
CA PRO A 434 -3.81 -16.61 7.60
C PRO A 434 -4.05 -16.48 9.10
N VAL A 435 -3.16 -15.77 9.83
CA VAL A 435 -3.26 -15.60 11.28
C VAL A 435 -4.47 -14.74 11.64
N VAL A 436 -4.72 -13.64 10.92
CA VAL A 436 -5.91 -12.79 11.11
C VAL A 436 -7.18 -13.58 10.84
N LEU A 437 -7.26 -14.30 9.73
CA LEU A 437 -8.44 -15.09 9.39
C LEU A 437 -8.72 -16.17 10.44
N LEU A 438 -7.71 -16.95 10.84
CA LEU A 438 -7.88 -17.98 11.84
C LEU A 438 -8.16 -17.42 13.25
N ALA A 439 -7.54 -16.29 13.62
CA ALA A 439 -7.84 -15.59 14.87
C ALA A 439 -9.31 -15.16 14.96
N LEU A 440 -9.86 -14.69 13.84
CA LEU A 440 -11.24 -14.17 13.78
C LEU A 440 -12.30 -15.26 13.57
N PHE A 441 -12.00 -16.34 12.84
CA PHE A 441 -13.02 -17.28 12.38
C PHE A 441 -12.86 -18.70 12.89
N TRP A 442 -11.72 -19.05 13.51
CA TRP A 442 -11.48 -20.40 13.99
C TRP A 442 -11.13 -20.43 15.47
N LYS A 443 -12.10 -20.86 16.31
CA LYS A 443 -11.93 -20.89 17.77
C LYS A 443 -10.86 -21.87 18.27
N ARG A 444 -10.46 -22.86 17.43
CA ARG A 444 -9.42 -23.84 17.78
C ARG A 444 -8.01 -23.28 17.57
N SER A 445 -7.84 -22.13 16.90
CA SER A 445 -6.54 -21.48 16.69
C SER A 445 -5.82 -21.23 18.02
N THR A 446 -4.52 -21.55 18.07
CA THR A 446 -3.68 -21.47 19.29
C THR A 446 -2.53 -20.49 19.11
N LEU A 447 -1.93 -20.06 20.22
CA LEU A 447 -0.74 -19.20 20.22
C LEU A 447 0.41 -19.82 19.39
N SER A 448 0.70 -21.11 19.64
CA SER A 448 1.77 -21.82 18.92
C SER A 448 1.50 -21.88 17.42
N GLY A 449 0.24 -22.18 17.04
CA GLY A 449 -0.17 -22.19 15.63
C GLY A 449 -0.01 -20.82 14.97
N ALA A 450 -0.45 -19.76 15.65
CA ALA A 450 -0.34 -18.40 15.13
C ALA A 450 1.13 -17.96 14.94
N ILE A 451 2.00 -18.21 15.92
CA ILE A 451 3.44 -17.88 15.81
C ILE A 451 4.10 -18.68 14.70
N SER A 452 3.84 -20.00 14.63
CA SER A 452 4.43 -20.86 13.59
C SER A 452 3.95 -20.46 12.19
N GLY A 453 2.64 -20.20 12.02
CA GLY A 453 2.09 -19.74 10.74
C GLY A 453 2.68 -18.40 10.31
N MET A 454 2.78 -17.44 11.23
CA MET A 454 3.35 -16.11 10.97
C MET A 454 4.83 -16.21 10.56
N ALA A 455 5.63 -16.99 11.28
CA ALA A 455 7.04 -17.20 10.95
C ALA A 455 7.21 -17.93 9.61
N THR A 456 6.41 -18.96 9.35
CA THR A 456 6.43 -19.69 8.07
C THR A 456 6.10 -18.75 6.91
N GLY A 457 5.05 -17.93 7.02
CA GLY A 457 4.67 -16.99 5.96
C GLY A 457 5.77 -16.00 5.64
N ALA A 458 6.34 -15.35 6.65
CA ALA A 458 7.42 -14.39 6.47
C ALA A 458 8.68 -15.03 5.87
N LEU A 459 9.11 -16.17 6.41
CA LEU A 459 10.31 -16.88 5.94
C LEU A 459 10.13 -17.43 4.52
N THR A 460 8.93 -17.91 4.18
CA THR A 460 8.67 -18.42 2.82
C THR A 460 8.88 -17.33 1.79
N VAL A 461 8.39 -16.12 2.01
CA VAL A 461 8.58 -15.00 1.08
C VAL A 461 10.06 -14.68 0.92
N ILE A 462 10.81 -14.57 2.04
CA ILE A 462 12.25 -14.28 1.98
C ILE A 462 13.01 -15.38 1.22
N ILE A 463 12.70 -16.64 1.48
CA ILE A 463 13.36 -17.77 0.83
C ILE A 463 13.01 -17.82 -0.67
N TRP A 464 11.72 -17.59 -1.00
CA TRP A 464 11.22 -17.69 -2.37
C TRP A 464 11.79 -16.63 -3.30
N ASP A 465 11.86 -15.39 -2.82
CA ASP A 465 12.21 -14.23 -3.64
C ASP A 465 13.70 -13.90 -3.64
N TYR A 466 14.46 -14.30 -2.59
CA TYR A 466 15.83 -13.83 -2.40
C TYR A 466 16.91 -14.92 -2.32
N ILE A 467 16.54 -16.18 -2.06
CA ILE A 467 17.54 -17.24 -1.94
C ILE A 467 17.62 -18.04 -3.25
N PRO A 468 18.79 -18.08 -3.92
CA PRO A 468 18.96 -18.83 -5.17
C PRO A 468 19.07 -20.33 -4.88
N LEU A 469 17.97 -21.07 -4.96
CA LEU A 469 17.87 -22.48 -4.65
C LEU A 469 17.85 -23.39 -5.88
N VAL A 470 17.50 -22.88 -7.07
CA VAL A 470 17.34 -23.69 -8.28
C VAL A 470 18.29 -23.18 -9.36
N ASN A 471 19.35 -23.91 -9.64
CA ASN A 471 20.34 -23.58 -10.68
C ASN A 471 20.87 -22.13 -10.59
N GLY A 472 21.08 -21.62 -9.37
CA GLY A 472 21.53 -20.25 -9.13
C GLY A 472 20.44 -19.17 -9.30
N GLN A 473 19.19 -19.57 -9.49
CA GLN A 473 18.04 -18.67 -9.56
C GLN A 473 17.17 -18.79 -8.30
N THR A 474 16.43 -17.72 -7.98
CA THR A 474 15.39 -17.76 -6.93
C THR A 474 14.21 -18.63 -7.38
N LEU A 475 13.40 -19.08 -6.42
CA LEU A 475 12.19 -19.86 -6.76
C LEU A 475 11.19 -19.01 -7.55
N TYR A 476 11.11 -17.70 -7.29
CA TYR A 476 10.30 -16.79 -8.08
C TYR A 476 10.77 -16.77 -9.56
N ALA A 477 12.06 -16.57 -9.79
CA ALA A 477 12.60 -16.52 -11.14
C ALA A 477 12.46 -17.85 -11.91
N ALA A 478 12.55 -18.99 -11.18
CA ALA A 478 12.42 -20.32 -11.78
C ALA A 478 10.96 -20.72 -12.09
N THR A 479 9.97 -20.19 -11.36
CA THR A 479 8.57 -20.62 -11.46
C THR A 479 7.61 -19.56 -11.98
N ASN A 480 7.99 -18.29 -11.95
CA ASN A 480 7.14 -17.11 -12.14
C ASN A 480 5.89 -17.10 -11.22
N LEU A 481 5.92 -17.89 -10.14
CA LEU A 481 4.83 -17.93 -9.18
C LEU A 481 5.07 -16.93 -8.04
N TYR A 482 4.12 -16.05 -7.83
CA TYR A 482 4.19 -15.03 -6.79
C TYR A 482 4.30 -15.66 -5.40
N SER A 483 5.29 -15.22 -4.62
CA SER A 483 5.60 -15.76 -3.30
C SER A 483 4.43 -15.71 -2.31
N LEU A 484 3.52 -14.75 -2.46
CA LEU A 484 2.31 -14.64 -1.65
C LEU A 484 1.42 -15.89 -1.75
N VAL A 485 1.31 -16.52 -2.92
CA VAL A 485 0.50 -17.75 -3.11
C VAL A 485 1.00 -18.84 -2.19
N VAL A 486 2.31 -19.09 -2.25
CA VAL A 486 2.96 -20.16 -1.51
C VAL A 486 3.05 -19.83 -0.03
N GLY A 487 3.49 -18.59 0.28
CA GLY A 487 3.64 -18.13 1.66
C GLY A 487 2.32 -18.13 2.44
N PHE A 488 1.23 -17.64 1.83
CA PHE A 488 -0.11 -17.66 2.43
C PHE A 488 -0.61 -19.09 2.66
N GLY A 489 -0.46 -19.94 1.64
CA GLY A 489 -0.88 -21.35 1.71
C GLY A 489 -0.13 -22.11 2.79
N LEU A 490 1.20 -22.04 2.82
CA LEU A 490 2.02 -22.71 3.82
C LEU A 490 1.76 -22.16 5.24
N ALA A 491 1.65 -20.85 5.40
CA ALA A 491 1.32 -20.24 6.69
C ALA A 491 -0.04 -20.73 7.22
N LEU A 492 -1.04 -20.84 6.35
CA LEU A 492 -2.37 -21.37 6.71
C LEU A 492 -2.27 -22.84 7.16
N ILE A 493 -1.62 -23.69 6.38
CA ILE A 493 -1.47 -25.12 6.66
C ILE A 493 -0.71 -25.33 7.96
N VAL A 494 0.45 -24.67 8.14
CA VAL A 494 1.27 -24.79 9.36
C VAL A 494 0.51 -24.30 10.59
N ASN A 495 -0.18 -23.15 10.49
CA ASN A 495 -0.99 -22.64 11.60
C ASN A 495 -2.07 -23.66 12.01
N VAL A 496 -2.78 -24.25 11.04
CA VAL A 496 -3.83 -25.26 11.31
C VAL A 496 -3.23 -26.52 11.95
N ILE A 497 -2.18 -27.08 11.35
CA ILE A 497 -1.54 -28.31 11.86
C ILE A 497 -1.02 -28.09 13.28
N VAL A 498 -0.22 -27.04 13.51
CA VAL A 498 0.35 -26.77 14.84
C VAL A 498 -0.75 -26.44 15.86
N SER A 499 -1.80 -25.74 15.45
CA SER A 499 -2.96 -25.52 16.33
C SER A 499 -3.63 -26.84 16.73
N LEU A 500 -3.82 -27.78 15.81
CA LEU A 500 -4.44 -29.08 16.09
C LEU A 500 -3.57 -29.97 17.01
N LEU A 501 -2.25 -29.93 16.80
CA LEU A 501 -1.29 -30.70 17.59
C LEU A 501 -1.00 -30.10 18.98
N SER A 502 -1.21 -28.80 19.15
CA SER A 502 -0.97 -28.10 20.42
C SER A 502 -2.16 -28.20 21.39
N LYS A 503 -1.92 -27.84 22.66
CA LYS A 503 -2.97 -27.80 23.70
C LYS A 503 -4.14 -26.93 23.26
N LYS A 504 -5.37 -27.39 23.47
CA LYS A 504 -6.60 -26.63 23.15
C LYS A 504 -6.61 -25.28 23.87
N PRO A 505 -7.18 -24.22 23.25
CA PRO A 505 -7.41 -22.95 23.93
C PRO A 505 -8.20 -23.13 25.22
N SER A 506 -7.94 -22.28 26.21
CA SER A 506 -8.69 -22.31 27.47
C SER A 506 -10.18 -22.00 27.24
N LYS A 507 -11.03 -22.41 28.19
CA LYS A 507 -12.47 -22.12 28.14
C LYS A 507 -12.72 -20.63 28.04
N GLU A 508 -11.97 -19.81 28.77
CA GLU A 508 -12.05 -18.35 28.73
C GLU A 508 -11.87 -17.78 27.31
N ILE A 509 -10.86 -18.28 26.57
CA ILE A 509 -10.61 -17.87 25.17
C ILE A 509 -11.76 -18.28 24.26
N ILE A 510 -12.34 -19.47 24.49
CA ILE A 510 -13.44 -19.98 23.67
C ILE A 510 -14.71 -19.18 23.95
N ASP A 511 -15.02 -18.93 25.22
CA ASP A 511 -16.20 -18.15 25.65
C ASP A 511 -16.13 -16.71 25.12
N GLU A 512 -14.95 -16.08 25.19
CA GLU A 512 -14.72 -14.75 24.58
C GLU A 512 -14.94 -14.80 23.07
N PHE A 513 -14.40 -15.79 22.36
CA PHE A 513 -14.59 -15.94 20.92
C PHE A 513 -16.06 -16.09 20.53
N ASP A 514 -16.82 -16.90 21.28
CA ASP A 514 -18.25 -17.13 21.01
C ASP A 514 -19.12 -15.93 21.38
N SER A 515 -18.73 -15.11 22.39
CA SER A 515 -19.46 -13.90 22.81
C SER A 515 -19.49 -12.81 21.74
N ILE A 516 -18.46 -12.74 20.87
CA ILE A 516 -18.35 -11.68 19.83
C ILE A 516 -19.56 -11.63 18.90
N LYS A 517 -20.23 -12.77 18.66
CA LYS A 517 -21.40 -12.83 17.78
C LYS A 517 -22.57 -11.99 18.32
N ASN A 518 -22.69 -11.89 19.66
CA ASN A 518 -23.82 -11.31 20.37
C ASN A 518 -23.57 -9.86 20.83
N ILE A 519 -22.37 -9.32 20.63
CA ILE A 519 -22.04 -7.97 21.09
C ILE A 519 -22.46 -6.96 20.02
N GLU A 520 -23.37 -6.06 20.39
CA GLU A 520 -23.66 -4.81 19.67
C GLU A 520 -22.68 -3.72 20.15
N VAL A 521 -21.71 -3.34 19.32
CA VAL A 521 -20.74 -2.27 19.61
C VAL A 521 -20.75 -1.26 18.47
#